data_385d65a4ec24585bef0b077d7da6c7be
#
_entry.id   385d65a4ec24585bef0b077d7da6c7be
#
_cell.length_a   1.000
_cell.length_b   1.000
_cell.length_c   1.000
_cell.angle_alpha   90.00
_cell.angle_beta   90.00
_cell.angle_gamma   90.00
#
_symmetry.space_group_name_H-M   'P 1'
#
loop_
_entity.id
_entity.type
_entity.pdbx_description
1 polymer ?
#
loop_
_entity_poly.entity_id
_entity_poly.type
_entity_poly.pdbx_seq_one_letter_code
_entity_poly.pdbx_strand_id
1 'polypeptide(L)'
;MKKTIILFFISQFLIIGQQTPGNGQFESMLIESAFIHIGDGSIIKRGYVGFNDGKINYVGETKPENNYDKSINTNGAHLYPGLIALNSTLGLSEIDAVRATRDYDEIGPFLPHISSSIAYNAESKVVESMRMNGVLITQTTVSYTHLTLPTTHGVL
;
A
#
# COMPACT_ATOMS: atom_id res chain seq x y z
N MET A 1 -44.05 -15.56 -1.21
CA MET A 1 -42.97 -16.18 -0.41
C MET A 1 -41.77 -16.66 -1.24
N LYS A 2 -41.92 -17.44 -2.34
CA LYS A 2 -40.74 -17.90 -3.14
C LYS A 2 -39.88 -16.76 -3.73
N LYS A 3 -40.51 -15.68 -4.23
CA LYS A 3 -39.78 -14.52 -4.79
C LYS A 3 -39.01 -13.72 -3.74
N THR A 4 -39.51 -13.63 -2.52
CA THR A 4 -38.85 -12.93 -1.39
C THR A 4 -37.61 -13.69 -0.90
N ILE A 5 -37.67 -15.01 -0.90
CA ILE A 5 -36.55 -15.89 -0.53
C ILE A 5 -35.41 -15.76 -1.55
N ILE A 6 -35.71 -15.71 -2.84
CA ILE A 6 -34.73 -15.54 -3.92
C ILE A 6 -34.02 -14.17 -3.78
N LEU A 7 -34.75 -13.10 -3.48
CA LEU A 7 -34.18 -11.77 -3.27
C LEU A 7 -33.23 -11.74 -2.05
N PHE A 8 -33.56 -12.45 -0.98
CA PHE A 8 -32.71 -12.56 0.20
C PHE A 8 -31.40 -13.29 -0.09
N PHE A 9 -31.43 -14.37 -0.89
CA PHE A 9 -30.22 -15.08 -1.31
C PHE A 9 -29.33 -14.28 -2.25
N ILE A 10 -29.91 -13.47 -3.15
CA ILE A 10 -29.15 -12.59 -4.05
C ILE A 10 -28.46 -11.47 -3.26
N SER A 11 -29.05 -10.95 -2.18
CA SER A 11 -28.47 -9.89 -1.36
C SER A 11 -27.20 -10.35 -0.60
N GLN A 12 -27.07 -11.64 -0.32
CA GLN A 12 -25.88 -12.20 0.35
C GLN A 12 -24.63 -12.20 -0.56
N PHE A 13 -24.81 -12.26 -1.87
CA PHE A 13 -23.70 -12.22 -2.83
C PHE A 13 -23.13 -10.79 -3.06
N LEU A 14 -23.80 -9.75 -2.59
CA LEU A 14 -23.36 -8.37 -2.75
C LEU A 14 -22.51 -7.84 -1.58
N ILE A 15 -22.20 -8.67 -0.57
CA ILE A 15 -21.46 -8.28 0.64
C ILE A 15 -20.01 -8.81 0.61
N ILE A 16 -19.40 -8.94 -0.57
CA ILE A 16 -17.95 -9.25 -0.63
C ILE A 16 -17.21 -7.93 -0.90
N GLY A 17 -17.12 -7.13 0.16
CA GLY A 17 -16.27 -5.95 0.19
C GLY A 17 -14.99 -6.17 0.99
N GLN A 18 -14.46 -7.40 1.02
CA GLN A 18 -13.16 -7.66 1.65
C GLN A 18 -12.05 -7.16 0.73
N GLN A 19 -11.13 -6.38 1.30
CA GLN A 19 -9.89 -6.05 0.64
C GLN A 19 -9.07 -7.32 0.48
N THR A 20 -8.99 -7.81 -0.74
CA THR A 20 -8.08 -8.90 -1.07
C THR A 20 -6.67 -8.32 -1.24
N PRO A 21 -5.64 -8.90 -0.64
CA PRO A 21 -4.27 -8.56 -0.98
C PRO A 21 -4.06 -8.67 -2.49
N GLY A 22 -3.33 -7.72 -3.08
CA GLY A 22 -2.97 -7.80 -4.48
C GLY A 22 -2.22 -9.09 -4.77
N ASN A 23 -2.46 -9.69 -5.93
CA ASN A 23 -1.65 -10.81 -6.39
C ASN A 23 -0.20 -10.37 -6.56
N GLY A 24 0.74 -11.30 -6.33
CA GLY A 24 2.13 -11.08 -6.68
C GLY A 24 2.26 -10.71 -8.16
N GLN A 25 3.33 -9.99 -8.50
CA GLN A 25 3.62 -9.68 -9.90
C GLN A 25 4.02 -10.96 -10.64
N PHE A 26 3.27 -11.33 -11.66
CA PHE A 26 3.55 -12.49 -12.52
C PHE A 26 4.02 -12.07 -13.92
N GLU A 27 3.78 -10.83 -14.30
CA GLU A 27 4.14 -10.28 -15.61
C GLU A 27 5.16 -9.16 -15.43
N SER A 28 6.19 -9.17 -16.26
CA SER A 28 7.12 -8.04 -16.34
C SER A 28 6.43 -6.83 -16.96
N MET A 29 6.71 -5.63 -16.46
CA MET A 29 6.03 -4.40 -16.85
C MET A 29 7.02 -3.31 -17.18
N LEU A 30 6.75 -2.59 -18.28
CA LEU A 30 7.49 -1.40 -18.68
C LEU A 30 6.57 -0.17 -18.66
N ILE A 31 6.94 0.84 -17.88
CA ILE A 31 6.33 2.17 -17.95
C ILE A 31 7.13 2.99 -18.95
N GLU A 32 6.45 3.53 -19.96
CA GLU A 32 7.07 4.26 -21.06
C GLU A 32 6.67 5.74 -21.07
N SER A 33 7.57 6.58 -21.57
CA SER A 33 7.32 8.02 -21.81
C SER A 33 6.92 8.81 -20.57
N ALA A 34 7.50 8.49 -19.40
CA ALA A 34 7.24 9.18 -18.14
C ALA A 34 8.24 10.31 -17.86
N PHE A 35 7.78 11.36 -17.16
CA PHE A 35 8.67 12.24 -16.41
C PHE A 35 9.02 11.55 -15.09
N ILE A 36 10.21 10.97 -14.99
CA ILE A 36 10.61 10.16 -13.85
C ILE A 36 11.35 11.02 -12.83
N HIS A 37 10.81 11.11 -11.63
CA HIS A 37 11.47 11.73 -10.47
C HIS A 37 12.16 10.62 -9.68
N ILE A 38 13.49 10.65 -9.59
CA ILE A 38 14.25 9.58 -8.93
C ILE A 38 14.20 9.69 -7.40
N GLY A 39 13.94 10.89 -6.87
CA GLY A 39 13.82 11.13 -5.44
C GLY A 39 15.07 11.79 -4.82
N ASP A 40 16.14 11.93 -5.60
CA ASP A 40 17.38 12.65 -5.23
C ASP A 40 17.44 14.09 -5.79
N GLY A 41 16.33 14.54 -6.40
CA GLY A 41 16.22 15.81 -7.10
C GLY A 41 16.46 15.72 -8.61
N SER A 42 16.95 14.61 -9.13
CA SER A 42 17.13 14.40 -10.55
C SER A 42 15.83 13.99 -11.25
N ILE A 43 15.69 14.37 -12.53
CA ILE A 43 14.50 14.12 -13.35
C ILE A 43 14.93 13.61 -14.71
N ILE A 44 14.31 12.52 -15.15
CA ILE A 44 14.39 12.01 -16.52
C ILE A 44 13.12 12.44 -17.26
N LYS A 45 13.24 13.32 -18.25
CA LYS A 45 12.09 13.97 -18.91
C LYS A 45 11.26 13.06 -19.80
N ARG A 46 11.82 11.99 -20.31
CA ARG A 46 11.15 11.01 -21.17
C ARG A 46 11.78 9.66 -20.95
N GLY A 47 11.46 9.05 -19.84
CA GLY A 47 12.14 7.84 -19.41
C GLY A 47 11.26 6.61 -19.45
N TYR A 48 11.92 5.53 -19.09
CA TYR A 48 11.38 4.18 -19.00
C TYR A 48 11.69 3.60 -17.63
N VAL A 49 10.70 2.96 -17.01
CA VAL A 49 10.90 2.21 -15.78
C VAL A 49 10.40 0.79 -16.00
N GLY A 50 11.29 -0.17 -15.79
CA GLY A 50 10.99 -1.59 -15.92
C GLY A 50 10.87 -2.26 -14.57
N PHE A 51 9.87 -3.14 -14.44
CA PHE A 51 9.62 -3.94 -13.26
C PHE A 51 9.61 -5.42 -13.63
N ASN A 52 10.25 -6.23 -12.82
CA ASN A 52 10.17 -7.67 -12.92
C ASN A 52 10.27 -8.29 -11.54
N ASP A 53 9.40 -9.23 -11.23
CA ASP A 53 9.37 -9.95 -9.95
C ASP A 53 9.37 -9.00 -8.73
N GLY A 54 8.48 -7.99 -8.76
CA GLY A 54 8.32 -6.99 -7.71
C GLY A 54 9.51 -6.05 -7.51
N LYS A 55 10.47 -6.02 -8.45
CA LYS A 55 11.67 -5.17 -8.38
C LYS A 55 11.80 -4.28 -9.60
N ILE A 56 12.29 -3.06 -9.39
CA ILE A 56 12.71 -2.19 -10.48
C ILE A 56 14.02 -2.76 -11.05
N ASN A 57 14.00 -3.17 -12.30
CA ASN A 57 15.16 -3.71 -13.00
C ASN A 57 15.74 -2.75 -14.05
N TYR A 58 15.01 -1.70 -14.40
CA TYR A 58 15.47 -0.68 -15.34
C TYR A 58 14.92 0.70 -15.00
N VAL A 59 15.77 1.73 -15.09
CA VAL A 59 15.39 3.15 -15.09
C VAL A 59 16.34 3.88 -16.05
N GLY A 60 15.82 4.56 -17.06
CA GLY A 60 16.68 5.26 -18.02
C GLY A 60 15.91 6.05 -19.07
N GLU A 61 16.65 6.79 -19.90
CA GLU A 61 16.11 7.61 -21.01
C GLU A 61 15.88 6.82 -22.27
N THR A 62 16.60 5.71 -22.45
CA THR A 62 16.49 4.85 -23.62
C THR A 62 15.58 3.68 -23.35
N LYS A 63 14.87 3.20 -24.36
CA LYS A 63 14.05 2.00 -24.23
C LYS A 63 14.98 0.80 -23.99
N PRO A 64 14.72 -0.02 -22.94
CA PRO A 64 15.52 -1.22 -22.72
C PRO A 64 15.36 -2.22 -23.86
N GLU A 65 16.42 -2.98 -24.13
CA GLU A 65 16.40 -4.06 -25.13
C GLU A 65 15.61 -5.28 -24.68
N ASN A 66 15.40 -5.42 -23.37
CA ASN A 66 14.65 -6.53 -22.79
C ASN A 66 13.17 -6.41 -23.17
N ASN A 67 12.57 -7.54 -23.51
CA ASN A 67 11.14 -7.62 -23.72
C ASN A 67 10.42 -7.65 -22.37
N TYR A 68 9.33 -6.90 -22.27
CA TYR A 68 8.40 -6.89 -21.14
C TYR A 68 7.05 -7.43 -21.60
N ASP A 69 6.38 -8.18 -20.75
CA ASP A 69 5.08 -8.79 -21.05
C ASP A 69 3.99 -7.73 -21.23
N LYS A 70 4.11 -6.63 -20.48
CA LYS A 70 3.16 -5.52 -20.51
C LYS A 70 3.87 -4.18 -20.59
N SER A 71 3.33 -3.27 -21.38
CA SER A 71 3.80 -1.89 -21.49
C SER A 71 2.68 -0.91 -21.21
N ILE A 72 2.97 0.15 -20.44
CA ILE A 72 2.06 1.24 -20.12
C ILE A 72 2.68 2.55 -20.59
N ASN A 73 2.09 3.17 -21.61
CA ASN A 73 2.51 4.50 -22.03
C ASN A 73 1.80 5.56 -21.17
N THR A 74 2.58 6.37 -20.48
CA THR A 74 2.05 7.41 -19.58
C THR A 74 1.77 8.73 -20.30
N ASN A 75 2.13 8.87 -21.60
CA ASN A 75 1.94 10.08 -22.39
C ASN A 75 2.52 11.35 -21.72
N GLY A 76 3.65 11.21 -21.04
CA GLY A 76 4.31 12.33 -20.35
C GLY A 76 3.80 12.60 -18.93
N ALA A 77 3.07 11.69 -18.32
CA ALA A 77 2.71 11.82 -16.91
C ALA A 77 3.95 11.73 -16.01
N HIS A 78 3.86 12.35 -14.84
CA HIS A 78 4.91 12.32 -13.84
C HIS A 78 4.87 11.01 -13.05
N LEU A 79 6.02 10.37 -12.90
CA LEU A 79 6.22 9.16 -12.12
C LEU A 79 7.12 9.49 -10.93
N TYR A 80 6.65 9.16 -9.74
CA TYR A 80 7.36 9.40 -8.47
C TYR A 80 7.61 8.09 -7.75
N PRO A 81 8.67 7.99 -6.94
CA PRO A 81 8.79 6.91 -5.95
C PRO A 81 7.62 6.94 -4.98
N GLY A 82 7.19 5.77 -4.52
CA GLY A 82 6.17 5.69 -3.48
C GLY A 82 6.61 6.39 -2.19
N LEU A 83 5.67 7.07 -1.53
CA LEU A 83 5.93 7.74 -0.27
C LEU A 83 6.09 6.72 0.87
N ILE A 84 6.98 7.04 1.81
CA ILE A 84 7.22 6.26 3.01
C ILE A 84 6.72 7.06 4.21
N ALA A 85 5.68 6.57 4.89
CA ALA A 85 5.17 7.19 6.11
C ALA A 85 5.88 6.60 7.33
N LEU A 86 6.72 7.39 8.00
CA LEU A 86 7.40 7.00 9.22
C LEU A 86 6.58 7.42 10.45
N ASN A 87 6.72 6.65 11.54
CA ASN A 87 6.08 6.93 12.83
C ASN A 87 4.57 7.18 12.71
N SER A 88 3.87 6.23 12.11
CA SER A 88 2.45 6.32 11.77
C SER A 88 1.63 5.37 12.64
N THR A 89 0.39 5.73 12.91
CA THR A 89 -0.63 4.83 13.50
C THR A 89 -1.50 4.15 12.44
N LEU A 90 -1.07 4.18 11.20
CA LEU A 90 -1.79 3.61 10.08
C LEU A 90 -2.04 2.11 10.28
N GLY A 91 -3.29 1.70 10.15
CA GLY A 91 -3.73 0.33 10.44
C GLY A 91 -3.99 0.04 11.93
N LEU A 92 -3.66 0.97 12.85
CA LEU A 92 -3.96 0.88 14.28
C LEU A 92 -5.05 1.86 14.72
N SER A 93 -5.47 2.76 13.86
CA SER A 93 -6.54 3.72 14.13
C SER A 93 -7.40 3.91 12.88
N GLU A 94 -8.72 3.76 13.04
CA GLU A 94 -9.68 4.00 11.97
C GLU A 94 -10.31 5.40 12.11
N ILE A 95 -10.88 5.68 13.29
CA ILE A 95 -11.51 6.96 13.60
C ILE A 95 -10.90 7.50 14.88
N ASP A 96 -10.06 8.49 14.77
CA ASP A 96 -9.27 8.99 15.90
C ASP A 96 -10.13 9.52 17.07
N ALA A 97 -11.34 9.99 16.79
CA ALA A 97 -12.30 10.40 17.80
C ALA A 97 -13.00 9.25 18.54
N VAL A 98 -12.87 8.01 18.07
CA VAL A 98 -13.53 6.85 18.65
C VAL A 98 -12.51 5.92 19.29
N ARG A 99 -12.45 5.92 20.63
CA ARG A 99 -11.47 5.12 21.40
C ARG A 99 -11.49 3.63 21.02
N ALA A 100 -12.64 3.05 20.76
CA ALA A 100 -12.77 1.63 20.41
C ALA A 100 -12.13 1.23 19.07
N THR A 101 -11.71 2.20 18.27
CA THR A 101 -11.03 1.98 16.98
C THR A 101 -9.54 2.35 17.01
N ARG A 102 -8.98 2.60 18.20
CA ARG A 102 -7.58 2.96 18.42
C ARG A 102 -6.87 1.86 19.17
N ASP A 103 -5.94 1.18 18.50
CA ASP A 103 -5.15 0.06 19.03
C ASP A 103 -3.65 0.39 19.19
N TYR A 104 -3.32 1.68 19.27
CA TYR A 104 -1.95 2.13 19.45
C TYR A 104 -1.59 2.48 20.91
N ASP A 105 -2.54 2.33 21.83
CA ASP A 105 -2.41 2.75 23.23
C ASP A 105 -2.89 1.65 24.19
N GLU A 106 -2.04 1.27 25.15
CA GLU A 106 -2.30 0.22 26.14
C GLU A 106 -2.10 0.75 27.57
N ILE A 107 -2.60 0.00 28.56
CA ILE A 107 -2.46 0.35 29.97
C ILE A 107 -1.08 -0.05 30.45
N GLY A 108 -0.23 0.92 30.73
CA GLY A 108 1.10 0.74 31.31
C GLY A 108 2.18 1.56 30.57
N PRO A 109 3.20 2.01 31.31
CA PRO A 109 4.22 2.88 30.73
C PRO A 109 5.28 2.15 29.91
N PHE A 110 5.41 0.83 30.08
CA PHE A 110 6.44 0.04 29.41
C PHE A 110 6.00 -1.41 29.20
N LEU A 111 5.73 -1.77 27.94
CA LEU A 111 5.18 -3.06 27.55
C LEU A 111 5.99 -3.68 26.38
N PRO A 112 7.26 -4.06 26.61
CA PRO A 112 8.14 -4.52 25.53
C PRO A 112 7.75 -5.85 24.91
N HIS A 113 6.84 -6.59 25.54
CA HIS A 113 6.36 -7.89 25.06
C HIS A 113 5.18 -7.79 24.10
N ILE A 114 4.59 -6.60 23.93
CA ILE A 114 3.47 -6.40 23.02
C ILE A 114 3.97 -6.02 21.64
N SER A 115 3.43 -6.68 20.61
CA SER A 115 3.74 -6.41 19.22
C SER A 115 2.57 -5.70 18.54
N SER A 116 2.82 -4.57 17.91
CA SER A 116 1.82 -3.83 17.13
C SER A 116 1.25 -4.61 15.95
N SER A 117 1.98 -5.64 15.48
CA SER A 117 1.51 -6.46 14.37
C SER A 117 0.24 -7.24 14.65
N ILE A 118 -0.04 -7.54 15.93
CA ILE A 118 -1.27 -8.25 16.36
C ILE A 118 -2.49 -7.34 16.23
N ALA A 119 -2.32 -6.05 16.50
CA ALA A 119 -3.38 -5.05 16.46
C ALA A 119 -3.57 -4.46 15.06
N TYR A 120 -2.66 -4.75 14.11
CA TYR A 120 -2.69 -4.17 12.77
C TYR A 120 -3.90 -4.66 11.97
N ASN A 121 -4.75 -3.72 11.56
CA ASN A 121 -5.89 -3.98 10.69
C ASN A 121 -5.50 -3.82 9.22
N ALA A 122 -5.28 -4.94 8.53
CA ALA A 122 -4.95 -4.94 7.10
C ALA A 122 -6.14 -4.51 6.21
N GLU A 123 -7.37 -4.58 6.72
CA GLU A 123 -8.60 -4.19 6.01
C GLU A 123 -8.99 -2.72 6.26
N SER A 124 -8.13 -1.95 6.93
CA SER A 124 -8.36 -0.54 7.23
C SER A 124 -8.65 0.28 5.97
N LYS A 125 -9.75 1.02 5.98
CA LYS A 125 -10.10 1.96 4.90
C LYS A 125 -9.15 3.15 4.84
N VAL A 126 -8.52 3.48 5.97
CA VAL A 126 -7.48 4.51 6.03
C VAL A 126 -6.24 4.05 5.27
N VAL A 127 -5.82 2.78 5.43
CA VAL A 127 -4.71 2.19 4.67
C VAL A 127 -4.97 2.24 3.17
N GLU A 128 -6.18 1.84 2.74
CA GLU A 128 -6.60 1.91 1.34
C GLU A 128 -6.51 3.35 0.79
N SER A 129 -7.05 4.31 1.52
CA SER A 129 -7.04 5.73 1.15
C SER A 129 -5.61 6.26 1.04
N MET A 130 -4.72 5.94 1.98
CA MET A 130 -3.32 6.38 1.96
C MET A 130 -2.55 5.77 0.80
N ARG A 131 -2.81 4.52 0.45
CA ARG A 131 -2.23 3.88 -0.74
C ARG A 131 -2.65 4.62 -2.03
N MET A 132 -3.91 5.01 -2.15
CA MET A 132 -4.42 5.82 -3.27
C MET A 132 -3.74 7.19 -3.35
N ASN A 133 -3.26 7.72 -2.23
CA ASN A 133 -2.49 8.97 -2.15
C ASN A 133 -0.97 8.78 -2.31
N GLY A 134 -0.53 7.58 -2.70
CA GLY A 134 0.87 7.30 -3.03
C GLY A 134 1.73 6.84 -1.86
N VAL A 135 1.16 6.60 -0.66
CA VAL A 135 1.90 5.99 0.46
C VAL A 135 1.95 4.50 0.24
N LEU A 136 3.14 3.97 -0.09
CA LEU A 136 3.33 2.55 -0.40
C LEU A 136 4.01 1.77 0.72
N ILE A 137 4.69 2.46 1.63
CA ILE A 137 5.36 1.84 2.78
C ILE A 137 5.00 2.66 4.03
N THR A 138 4.69 1.97 5.12
CA THR A 138 4.49 2.62 6.41
C THR A 138 5.27 1.93 7.51
N GLN A 139 5.84 2.73 8.41
CA GLN A 139 6.34 2.27 9.69
C GLN A 139 5.24 2.53 10.72
N THR A 140 4.53 1.47 11.11
CA THR A 140 3.47 1.57 12.11
C THR A 140 4.06 1.39 13.50
N THR A 141 3.78 2.34 14.38
CA THR A 141 4.31 2.39 15.75
C THR A 141 3.20 2.50 16.76
N VAL A 142 3.46 2.03 17.98
CA VAL A 142 2.57 2.12 19.13
C VAL A 142 3.20 2.98 20.22
N SER A 143 2.38 3.60 21.06
CA SER A 143 2.84 4.56 22.08
C SER A 143 3.30 3.94 23.40
N TYR A 144 3.06 2.66 23.62
CA TYR A 144 3.34 1.98 24.89
C TYR A 144 4.72 1.31 24.98
N THR A 145 5.53 1.39 23.94
CA THR A 145 6.91 0.94 23.99
C THR A 145 7.86 2.11 23.75
N HIS A 146 8.75 2.39 24.70
CA HIS A 146 9.83 3.33 24.51
C HIS A 146 10.89 2.82 23.52
N LEU A 147 10.83 1.53 23.15
CA LEU A 147 11.59 0.93 22.06
C LEU A 147 10.63 0.68 20.90
N THR A 148 10.61 1.57 19.93
CA THR A 148 9.92 1.35 18.67
C THR A 148 10.68 0.30 17.88
N LEU A 149 10.21 -0.94 17.90
CA LEU A 149 10.64 -1.92 16.90
C LEU A 149 9.88 -1.57 15.62
N PRO A 150 10.58 -1.23 14.54
CA PRO A 150 9.94 -0.95 13.26
C PRO A 150 9.28 -2.23 12.75
N THR A 151 7.96 -2.27 12.76
CA THR A 151 7.21 -3.27 12.01
C THR A 151 6.98 -2.70 10.63
N THR A 152 7.85 -3.05 9.69
CA THR A 152 7.67 -2.71 8.28
C THR A 152 6.66 -3.70 7.69
N HIS A 153 5.45 -3.25 7.48
CA HIS A 153 4.51 -3.93 6.62
C HIS A 153 4.60 -3.28 5.24
N GLY A 154 5.32 -3.93 4.34
CA GLY A 154 5.25 -3.58 2.92
C GLY A 154 3.85 -3.93 2.41
N VAL A 155 3.09 -2.92 2.01
CA VAL A 155 1.87 -3.13 1.23
C VAL A 155 2.30 -3.14 -0.23
N LEU A 156 2.46 -4.33 -0.78
CA LEU A 156 2.66 -4.56 -2.21
C LEU A 156 1.33 -4.45 -2.96
#